data_a6712b0ce23825dbfeb093c2c7c66ed2
#
_entry.id   a6712b0ce23825dbfeb093c2c7c66ed2
#
_cell.length_a   1.000
_cell.length_b   1.000
_cell.length_c   1.000
_cell.angle_alpha   90.00
_cell.angle_beta   90.00
_cell.angle_gamma   90.00
#
_symmetry.space_group_name_H-M   'P 1'
#
loop_
_entity.id
_entity.type
_entity.pdbx_description
1 polymer ?
#
loop_
_entity_poly.entity_id
_entity_poly.type
_entity_poly.pdbx_seq_one_letter_code
_entity_poly.pdbx_strand_id
1 'polypeptide(L)'
;GMYRPIHYRNKVHAVVGLDDSRNVIAGTYEENSHRIVDTSDCMIEDSQCTDIIKDIKGLIASFKYQPYDEDAGKGMIRHILLRKGFSTKEIMLVIVTAGVAFPSKNNFLKALCEKHPEITTIVQNINDRRTSMVLGKRNIVLKGKGYIEDVLCGCRFRISPTSFYQINHQQTCLLYTSPS
;
A
#
# COMPACT_ATOMS: atom_id res chain seq x y z
N GLY A 1 -10.16 -15.28 -21.13
CA GLY A 1 -10.27 -14.69 -19.78
C GLY A 1 -9.32 -15.34 -18.80
N MET A 2 -9.19 -14.82 -17.56
CA MET A 2 -8.37 -15.44 -16.51
C MET A 2 -8.98 -16.77 -16.05
N TYR A 3 -8.13 -17.78 -15.88
CA TYR A 3 -8.54 -19.07 -15.32
C TYR A 3 -8.96 -18.96 -13.84
N ARG A 4 -8.25 -18.10 -13.06
CA ARG A 4 -8.58 -17.76 -11.66
C ARG A 4 -8.61 -16.25 -11.49
N PRO A 5 -9.78 -15.60 -11.45
CA PRO A 5 -9.90 -14.16 -11.33
C PRO A 5 -9.83 -13.67 -9.87
N ILE A 6 -8.99 -14.30 -9.06
CA ILE A 6 -8.74 -13.96 -7.65
C ILE A 6 -7.26 -13.70 -7.41
N HIS A 7 -6.95 -12.87 -6.42
CA HIS A 7 -5.59 -12.53 -5.95
C HIS A 7 -4.64 -12.05 -7.05
N TYR A 8 -5.19 -11.44 -8.13
CA TYR A 8 -4.39 -10.99 -9.27
C TYR A 8 -3.87 -9.56 -9.14
N ARG A 9 -4.40 -8.80 -8.19
CA ARG A 9 -4.14 -7.37 -8.07
C ARG A 9 -2.80 -7.14 -7.39
N ASN A 10 -1.81 -6.68 -8.16
CA ASN A 10 -0.44 -6.43 -7.70
C ASN A 10 -0.24 -5.06 -7.04
N LYS A 11 -1.30 -4.25 -6.95
CA LYS A 11 -1.33 -2.97 -6.24
C LYS A 11 -2.50 -2.99 -5.27
N VAL A 12 -2.19 -2.91 -3.99
CA VAL A 12 -3.16 -2.83 -2.88
C VAL A 12 -3.04 -1.48 -2.23
N HIS A 13 -4.18 -0.84 -2.00
CA HIS A 13 -4.24 0.46 -1.35
C HIS A 13 -5.30 0.42 -0.25
N ALA A 14 -4.91 0.78 0.96
CA ALA A 14 -5.81 0.88 2.08
C ALA A 14 -5.74 2.26 2.74
N VAL A 15 -6.89 2.82 3.05
CA VAL A 15 -7.04 3.96 3.96
C VAL A 15 -6.91 3.43 5.38
N VAL A 16 -6.21 4.14 6.25
CA VAL A 16 -6.07 3.79 7.66
C VAL A 16 -6.96 4.69 8.50
N GLY A 17 -7.76 4.11 9.36
CA GLY A 17 -8.67 4.84 10.23
C GLY A 17 -8.97 4.10 11.52
N LEU A 18 -10.01 4.54 12.21
CA LEU A 18 -10.54 3.91 13.42
C LEU A 18 -11.97 3.46 13.19
N ASP A 19 -12.32 2.30 13.74
CA ASP A 19 -13.71 1.88 13.85
C ASP A 19 -14.44 2.59 15.01
N ASP A 20 -15.74 2.30 15.18
CA ASP A 20 -16.56 2.87 16.25
C ASP A 20 -16.05 2.50 17.66
N SER A 21 -15.32 1.39 17.78
CA SER A 21 -14.66 0.93 19.01
C SER A 21 -13.25 1.49 19.18
N ARG A 22 -12.80 2.38 18.28
CA ARG A 22 -11.46 2.98 18.22
C ARG A 22 -10.32 1.99 17.95
N ASN A 23 -10.61 0.84 17.34
CA ASN A 23 -9.57 -0.04 16.82
C ASN A 23 -9.08 0.47 15.47
N VAL A 24 -7.79 0.25 15.21
CA VAL A 24 -7.20 0.58 13.89
C VAL A 24 -7.76 -0.35 12.83
N ILE A 25 -8.36 0.23 11.80
CA ILE A 25 -8.85 -0.47 10.61
C ILE A 25 -8.11 0.03 9.37
N ALA A 26 -8.10 -0.81 8.33
CA ALA A 26 -7.55 -0.45 7.03
C ALA A 26 -8.43 -1.02 5.92
N GLY A 27 -8.78 -0.18 4.95
CA GLY A 27 -9.69 -0.58 3.90
C GLY A 27 -9.95 0.51 2.88
N THR A 28 -11.17 0.59 2.39
CA THR A 28 -11.62 1.59 1.42
C THR A 28 -12.71 2.46 2.01
N TYR A 29 -12.83 3.68 1.50
CA TYR A 29 -13.99 4.50 1.85
C TYR A 29 -15.26 3.90 1.26
N GLU A 30 -16.33 3.92 2.05
CA GLU A 30 -17.70 3.74 1.56
C GLU A 30 -18.03 4.87 0.58
N GLU A 31 -18.84 4.58 -0.41
CA GLU A 31 -19.20 5.54 -1.44
C GLU A 31 -19.80 6.82 -0.83
N ASN A 32 -19.29 7.97 -1.28
CA ASN A 32 -19.71 9.31 -0.83
C ASN A 32 -19.57 9.56 0.68
N SER A 33 -18.68 8.85 1.37
CA SER A 33 -18.43 9.04 2.80
C SER A 33 -16.95 8.93 3.16
N HIS A 34 -16.57 9.33 4.38
CA HIS A 34 -15.27 9.04 4.97
C HIS A 34 -15.29 7.82 5.90
N ARG A 35 -16.40 7.06 5.91
CA ARG A 35 -16.47 5.80 6.64
C ARG A 35 -15.61 4.75 5.94
N ILE A 36 -14.77 4.07 6.72
CA ILE A 36 -13.87 3.06 6.18
C ILE A 36 -14.51 1.68 6.35
N VAL A 37 -14.57 0.93 5.26
CA VAL A 37 -14.93 -0.48 5.23
C VAL A 37 -13.64 -1.28 5.22
N ASP A 38 -13.44 -2.14 6.23
CA ASP A 38 -12.26 -3.01 6.31
C ASP A 38 -12.27 -4.01 5.14
N THR A 39 -11.17 -4.05 4.39
CA THR A 39 -11.01 -4.92 3.21
C THR A 39 -10.02 -6.05 3.44
N SER A 40 -9.83 -6.47 4.69
CA SER A 40 -8.86 -7.50 5.09
C SER A 40 -9.02 -8.85 4.38
N ASP A 41 -10.18 -9.13 3.75
CA ASP A 41 -10.50 -10.38 3.06
C ASP A 41 -10.87 -10.15 1.59
N CYS A 42 -10.27 -9.17 0.93
CA CYS A 42 -10.54 -8.87 -0.47
C CYS A 42 -10.04 -9.99 -1.39
N MET A 43 -10.96 -10.65 -2.10
CA MET A 43 -10.63 -11.79 -2.98
C MET A 43 -9.79 -11.43 -4.20
N ILE A 44 -9.75 -10.19 -4.64
CA ILE A 44 -8.99 -9.78 -5.83
C ILE A 44 -7.59 -9.29 -5.52
N GLU A 45 -7.33 -8.86 -4.28
CA GLU A 45 -6.02 -8.37 -3.85
C GLU A 45 -5.03 -9.53 -3.63
N ASP A 46 -3.73 -9.28 -3.87
CA ASP A 46 -2.69 -10.27 -3.57
C ASP A 46 -2.70 -10.60 -2.08
N SER A 47 -2.81 -11.88 -1.75
CA SER A 47 -2.96 -12.36 -0.36
C SER A 47 -1.79 -11.96 0.53
N GLN A 48 -0.56 -12.00 0.01
CA GLN A 48 0.63 -11.58 0.76
C GLN A 48 0.58 -10.09 1.11
N CYS A 49 0.11 -9.25 0.17
CA CYS A 49 -0.10 -7.83 0.44
C CYS A 49 -1.17 -7.60 1.52
N THR A 50 -2.24 -8.38 1.49
CA THR A 50 -3.31 -8.31 2.51
C THR A 50 -2.78 -8.69 3.90
N ASP A 51 -1.97 -9.75 4.00
CA ASP A 51 -1.36 -10.16 5.28
C ASP A 51 -0.40 -9.09 5.82
N ILE A 52 0.39 -8.46 4.95
CA ILE A 52 1.25 -7.32 5.34
C ILE A 52 0.41 -6.17 5.91
N ILE A 53 -0.74 -5.83 5.30
CA ILE A 53 -1.62 -4.78 5.81
C ILE A 53 -2.19 -5.14 7.18
N LYS A 54 -2.61 -6.40 7.40
CA LYS A 54 -3.09 -6.88 8.70
C LYS A 54 -2.04 -6.67 9.80
N ASP A 55 -0.79 -7.03 9.54
CA ASP A 55 0.30 -6.84 10.49
C ASP A 55 0.66 -5.36 10.70
N ILE A 56 0.61 -4.54 9.65
CA ILE A 56 0.82 -3.09 9.78
C ILE A 56 -0.26 -2.45 10.66
N LYS A 57 -1.53 -2.87 10.55
CA LYS A 57 -2.60 -2.42 11.46
C LYS A 57 -2.24 -2.68 12.92
N GLY A 58 -1.78 -3.90 13.22
CA GLY A 58 -1.33 -4.28 14.55
C GLY A 58 -0.15 -3.43 15.05
N LEU A 59 0.82 -3.15 14.18
CA LEU A 59 1.96 -2.29 14.52
C LEU A 59 1.54 -0.84 14.74
N ILE A 60 0.65 -0.28 13.91
CA ILE A 60 0.11 1.09 14.09
C ILE A 60 -0.53 1.22 15.48
N ALA A 61 -1.34 0.23 15.89
CA ALA A 61 -1.95 0.20 17.21
C ALA A 61 -0.91 0.09 18.33
N SER A 62 0.07 -0.82 18.20
CA SER A 62 1.12 -1.06 19.21
C SER A 62 2.02 0.15 19.42
N PHE A 63 2.36 0.87 18.35
CA PHE A 63 3.15 2.10 18.41
C PHE A 63 2.32 3.35 18.73
N LYS A 64 1.01 3.19 18.91
CA LYS A 64 0.05 4.27 19.20
C LYS A 64 0.07 5.39 18.16
N TYR A 65 0.33 5.04 16.90
CA TYR A 65 0.21 6.01 15.82
C TYR A 65 -1.26 6.34 15.59
N GLN A 66 -1.53 7.63 15.47
CA GLN A 66 -2.89 8.10 15.23
C GLN A 66 -3.21 8.02 13.73
N PRO A 67 -4.23 7.23 13.32
CA PRO A 67 -4.78 7.34 11.97
C PRO A 67 -5.22 8.78 11.69
N TYR A 68 -5.09 9.19 10.45
CA TYR A 68 -5.48 10.54 10.04
C TYR A 68 -7.00 10.62 9.86
N ASP A 69 -7.59 11.58 10.52
CA ASP A 69 -9.00 11.95 10.38
C ASP A 69 -9.12 13.07 9.35
N GLU A 70 -9.75 12.79 8.21
CA GLU A 70 -9.88 13.75 7.10
C GLU A 70 -10.79 14.94 7.47
N ASP A 71 -11.79 14.74 8.33
CA ASP A 71 -12.73 15.77 8.76
C ASP A 71 -12.07 16.70 9.78
N ALA A 72 -11.42 16.12 10.79
CA ALA A 72 -10.70 16.90 11.79
C ALA A 72 -9.36 17.48 11.28
N GLY A 73 -8.79 16.88 10.23
CA GLY A 73 -7.47 17.24 9.70
C GLY A 73 -6.33 16.94 10.68
N LYS A 74 -6.46 15.87 11.47
CA LYS A 74 -5.53 15.49 12.53
C LYS A 74 -5.16 14.02 12.44
N GLY A 75 -3.95 13.69 12.86
CA GLY A 75 -3.41 12.32 12.83
C GLY A 75 -2.14 12.24 12.01
N MET A 76 -1.58 11.04 11.90
CA MET A 76 -0.29 10.83 11.26
C MET A 76 -0.39 9.92 10.04
N ILE A 77 -0.94 8.72 10.18
CA ILE A 77 -1.00 7.72 9.12
C ILE A 77 -2.29 7.87 8.32
N ARG A 78 -2.17 8.11 7.01
CA ARG A 78 -3.33 8.28 6.12
C ARG A 78 -3.63 7.01 5.33
N HIS A 79 -2.60 6.50 4.61
CA HIS A 79 -2.80 5.37 3.71
C HIS A 79 -1.59 4.42 3.77
N ILE A 80 -1.86 3.18 3.39
CA ILE A 80 -0.87 2.15 3.12
C ILE A 80 -1.03 1.75 1.66
N LEU A 81 0.05 1.78 0.90
CA LEU A 81 0.07 1.31 -0.48
C LEU A 81 1.13 0.24 -0.61
N LEU A 82 0.75 -0.93 -1.11
CA LEU A 82 1.64 -2.01 -1.47
C LEU A 82 1.66 -2.21 -2.98
N ARG A 83 2.86 -2.46 -3.50
CA ARG A 83 3.06 -2.86 -4.89
C ARG A 83 3.95 -4.07 -4.93
N LYS A 84 3.58 -5.08 -5.70
CA LYS A 84 4.30 -6.33 -5.85
C LYS A 84 4.66 -6.57 -7.30
N GLY A 85 5.93 -6.85 -7.57
CA GLY A 85 6.36 -7.34 -8.87
C GLY A 85 5.87 -8.77 -9.06
N PHE A 86 5.19 -9.04 -10.16
CA PHE A 86 4.68 -10.38 -10.45
C PHE A 86 5.80 -11.38 -10.71
N SER A 87 6.78 -10.98 -11.54
CA SER A 87 7.90 -11.82 -11.93
C SER A 87 9.03 -11.81 -10.90
N THR A 88 9.38 -10.63 -10.39
CA THR A 88 10.51 -10.45 -9.47
C THR A 88 10.20 -10.77 -8.02
N LYS A 89 8.91 -10.74 -7.66
CA LYS A 89 8.41 -10.88 -6.27
C LYS A 89 8.86 -9.75 -5.33
N GLU A 90 9.51 -8.70 -5.84
CA GLU A 90 9.85 -7.52 -5.05
C GLU A 90 8.58 -6.84 -4.53
N ILE A 91 8.59 -6.45 -3.25
CA ILE A 91 7.47 -5.74 -2.62
C ILE A 91 7.92 -4.36 -2.18
N MET A 92 7.16 -3.35 -2.59
CA MET A 92 7.30 -1.98 -2.12
C MET A 92 6.13 -1.62 -1.21
N LEU A 93 6.46 -1.17 -0.01
CA LEU A 93 5.53 -0.56 0.91
C LEU A 93 5.67 0.96 0.86
N VAL A 94 4.56 1.66 0.68
CA VAL A 94 4.47 3.12 0.83
C VAL A 94 3.56 3.44 2.00
N ILE A 95 4.11 4.11 3.01
CA ILE A 95 3.35 4.61 4.16
C ILE A 95 3.09 6.09 3.93
N VAL A 96 1.83 6.45 3.76
CA VAL A 96 1.45 7.86 3.55
C VAL A 96 1.16 8.52 4.89
N THR A 97 1.91 9.59 5.17
CA THR A 97 1.80 10.34 6.42
C THR A 97 1.37 11.78 6.16
N ALA A 98 0.65 12.37 7.11
CA ALA A 98 0.23 13.77 7.05
C ALA A 98 1.38 14.77 7.25
N GLY A 99 2.54 14.31 7.70
CA GLY A 99 3.73 15.14 7.90
C GLY A 99 5.01 14.32 7.90
N VAL A 100 6.14 15.01 8.04
CA VAL A 100 7.48 14.39 8.03
C VAL A 100 7.75 13.57 9.30
N ALA A 101 7.16 13.99 10.43
CA ALA A 101 7.40 13.36 11.71
C ALA A 101 6.93 11.90 11.72
N PHE A 102 7.83 11.00 12.09
CA PHE A 102 7.56 9.58 12.24
C PHE A 102 8.24 9.07 13.52
N PRO A 103 7.57 9.25 14.68
CA PRO A 103 8.14 8.86 15.97
C PRO A 103 8.49 7.38 16.00
N SER A 104 9.57 7.01 16.69
CA SER A 104 10.01 5.60 16.82
C SER A 104 10.15 4.83 15.50
N LYS A 105 10.37 5.56 14.40
CA LYS A 105 10.44 5.01 13.04
C LYS A 105 11.33 3.78 12.93
N ASN A 106 12.54 3.83 13.51
CA ASN A 106 13.49 2.74 13.39
C ASN A 106 12.99 1.45 14.07
N ASN A 107 12.34 1.57 15.22
CA ASN A 107 11.75 0.42 15.92
C ASN A 107 10.55 -0.14 15.15
N PHE A 108 9.71 0.73 14.59
CA PHE A 108 8.61 0.31 13.73
C PHE A 108 9.11 -0.45 12.50
N LEU A 109 10.10 0.11 11.79
CA LEU A 109 10.69 -0.53 10.61
C LEU A 109 11.34 -1.86 10.95
N LYS A 110 12.05 -1.95 12.10
CA LYS A 110 12.64 -3.20 12.58
C LYS A 110 11.57 -4.26 12.81
N ALA A 111 10.54 -3.96 13.60
CA ALA A 111 9.44 -4.89 13.88
C ALA A 111 8.71 -5.34 12.60
N LEU A 112 8.49 -4.42 11.67
CA LEU A 112 7.86 -4.75 10.39
C LEU A 112 8.74 -5.65 9.52
N CYS A 113 10.04 -5.36 9.41
CA CYS A 113 10.97 -6.14 8.59
C CYS A 113 11.29 -7.52 9.19
N GLU A 114 11.21 -7.68 10.50
CA GLU A 114 11.32 -8.98 11.17
C GLU A 114 10.14 -9.89 10.83
N LYS A 115 8.92 -9.33 10.72
CA LYS A 115 7.72 -10.07 10.30
C LYS A 115 7.65 -10.31 8.79
N HIS A 116 8.09 -9.31 8.01
CA HIS A 116 7.98 -9.29 6.55
C HIS A 116 9.34 -8.99 5.90
N PRO A 117 10.29 -9.94 5.95
CA PRO A 117 11.60 -9.78 5.32
C PRO A 117 11.53 -9.65 3.80
N GLU A 118 10.44 -10.10 3.17
CA GLU A 118 10.17 -10.00 1.74
C GLU A 118 9.91 -8.57 1.25
N ILE A 119 9.64 -7.60 2.14
CA ILE A 119 9.53 -6.19 1.75
C ILE A 119 10.90 -5.66 1.36
N THR A 120 11.11 -5.45 0.06
CA THR A 120 12.39 -5.03 -0.51
C THR A 120 12.64 -3.53 -0.37
N THR A 121 11.59 -2.72 -0.40
CA THR A 121 11.71 -1.26 -0.24
C THR A 121 10.55 -0.67 0.54
N ILE A 122 10.85 0.34 1.38
CA ILE A 122 9.86 1.07 2.17
C ILE A 122 10.05 2.56 1.92
N VAL A 123 8.96 3.24 1.60
CA VAL A 123 8.93 4.68 1.34
C VAL A 123 7.90 5.34 2.25
N GLN A 124 8.29 6.43 2.90
CA GLN A 124 7.35 7.37 3.50
C GLN A 124 6.98 8.41 2.45
N ASN A 125 5.71 8.48 2.10
CA ASN A 125 5.16 9.53 1.26
C ASN A 125 4.47 10.57 2.15
N ILE A 126 4.80 11.85 1.95
CA ILE A 126 4.25 12.94 2.75
C ILE A 126 3.13 13.59 1.97
N ASN A 127 1.92 13.47 2.50
CA ASN A 127 0.73 14.15 2.01
C ASN A 127 0.15 15.02 3.12
N ASP A 128 0.65 16.24 3.21
CA ASP A 128 0.31 17.26 4.21
C ASP A 128 -0.88 18.13 3.80
N ARG A 129 -1.53 17.81 2.68
CA ARG A 129 -2.64 18.59 2.14
C ARG A 129 -3.99 17.97 2.49
N ARG A 130 -5.00 18.80 2.64
CA ARG A 130 -6.41 18.37 2.62
C ARG A 130 -6.83 18.16 1.16
N THR A 131 -6.76 16.90 0.70
CA THR A 131 -7.01 16.55 -0.70
C THR A 131 -7.45 15.08 -0.78
N SER A 132 -8.28 14.76 -1.76
CA SER A 132 -8.64 13.39 -2.12
C SER A 132 -7.49 12.59 -2.76
N MET A 133 -6.37 13.25 -3.09
CA MET A 133 -5.19 12.58 -3.64
C MET A 133 -4.54 11.71 -2.56
N VAL A 134 -4.32 10.43 -2.86
CA VAL A 134 -3.71 9.47 -1.93
C VAL A 134 -2.24 9.84 -1.65
N LEU A 135 -1.48 10.14 -2.69
CA LEU A 135 -0.05 10.41 -2.59
C LEU A 135 0.25 11.91 -2.65
N GLY A 136 1.09 12.36 -1.74
CA GLY A 136 1.71 13.67 -1.80
C GLY A 136 2.92 13.70 -2.74
N LYS A 137 3.54 14.88 -2.87
CA LYS A 137 4.65 15.10 -3.81
C LYS A 137 6.01 14.63 -3.30
N ARG A 138 6.18 14.47 -1.99
CA ARG A 138 7.48 14.19 -1.37
C ARG A 138 7.57 12.75 -0.88
N ASN A 139 8.62 12.07 -1.31
CA ASN A 139 8.97 10.73 -0.87
C ASN A 139 10.28 10.74 -0.06
N ILE A 140 10.33 9.96 1.01
CA ILE A 140 11.53 9.68 1.80
C ILE A 140 11.72 8.16 1.77
N VAL A 141 12.84 7.70 1.24
CA VAL A 141 13.18 6.27 1.25
C VAL A 141 13.63 5.88 2.65
N LEU A 142 12.93 4.92 3.25
CA LEU A 142 13.22 4.41 4.60
C LEU A 142 14.03 3.10 4.56
N LYS A 143 13.84 2.30 3.51
CA LYS A 143 14.56 1.04 3.26
C LYS A 143 14.65 0.80 1.77
N GLY A 144 15.74 0.19 1.31
CA GLY A 144 15.90 -0.26 -0.07
C GLY A 144 16.12 0.86 -1.09
N LYS A 145 15.70 0.60 -2.32
CA LYS A 145 15.99 1.47 -3.49
C LYS A 145 14.98 2.62 -3.67
N GLY A 146 13.81 2.56 -3.01
CA GLY A 146 12.69 3.50 -3.23
C GLY A 146 11.84 3.17 -4.46
N TYR A 147 12.10 2.04 -5.12
CA TYR A 147 11.34 1.49 -6.24
C TYR A 147 11.47 -0.03 -6.25
N ILE A 148 10.61 -0.69 -6.99
CA ILE A 148 10.74 -2.11 -7.34
C ILE A 148 10.90 -2.25 -8.85
N GLU A 149 11.38 -3.40 -9.28
CA GLU A 149 11.42 -3.78 -10.69
C GLU A 149 10.47 -4.94 -10.96
N ASP A 150 9.92 -5.00 -12.16
CA ASP A 150 9.14 -6.14 -12.62
C ASP A 150 9.39 -6.39 -14.11
N VAL A 151 9.03 -7.58 -14.58
CA VAL A 151 9.11 -7.93 -16.00
C VAL A 151 7.70 -8.20 -16.49
N LEU A 152 7.25 -7.43 -17.47
CA LEU A 152 5.94 -7.56 -18.10
C LEU A 152 6.11 -7.72 -19.61
N CYS A 153 5.57 -8.81 -20.17
CA CYS A 153 5.67 -9.11 -21.61
C CYS A 153 7.12 -9.04 -22.15
N GLY A 154 8.10 -9.52 -21.37
CA GLY A 154 9.52 -9.50 -21.71
C GLY A 154 10.25 -8.17 -21.48
N CYS A 155 9.53 -7.10 -21.15
CA CYS A 155 10.12 -5.78 -20.87
C CYS A 155 10.30 -5.59 -19.36
N ARG A 156 11.46 -5.04 -18.95
CA ARG A 156 11.75 -4.67 -17.56
C ARG A 156 11.24 -3.26 -17.27
N PHE A 157 10.48 -3.14 -16.19
CA PHE A 157 9.92 -1.87 -15.72
C PHE A 157 10.45 -1.54 -14.33
N ARG A 158 10.77 -0.26 -14.11
CA ARG A 158 11.02 0.30 -12.79
C ARG A 158 9.74 0.97 -12.30
N ILE A 159 9.28 0.55 -11.13
CA ILE A 159 8.00 0.98 -10.55
C ILE A 159 8.29 1.79 -9.31
N SER A 160 8.04 3.10 -9.36
CA SER A 160 8.12 4.03 -8.22
C SER A 160 6.78 4.10 -7.48
N PRO A 161 6.68 4.74 -6.30
CA PRO A 161 5.42 4.95 -5.59
C PRO A 161 4.31 5.54 -6.44
N THR A 162 4.64 6.47 -7.34
CA THR A 162 3.69 7.23 -8.18
C THR A 162 3.54 6.71 -9.59
N SER A 163 4.38 5.76 -10.04
CA SER A 163 4.31 5.23 -11.41
C SER A 163 2.97 4.55 -11.68
N PHE A 164 2.44 4.75 -12.90
CA PHE A 164 1.40 3.87 -13.40
C PHE A 164 2.01 2.50 -13.73
N TYR A 165 1.33 1.44 -13.34
CA TYR A 165 1.65 0.06 -13.72
C TYR A 165 0.39 -0.76 -13.68
N GLN A 166 0.19 -1.63 -14.67
CA GLN A 166 -1.01 -2.44 -14.80
C GLN A 166 -1.19 -3.37 -13.59
N ILE A 167 -2.39 -3.34 -13.00
CA ILE A 167 -2.71 -4.10 -11.79
C ILE A 167 -2.89 -5.59 -12.02
N ASN A 168 -3.17 -5.99 -13.26
CA ASN A 168 -3.37 -7.37 -13.66
C ASN A 168 -2.33 -7.76 -14.71
N HIS A 169 -1.21 -8.30 -14.23
CA HIS A 169 -0.07 -8.70 -15.06
C HIS A 169 -0.47 -9.69 -16.18
N GLN A 170 -1.25 -10.73 -15.83
CA GLN A 170 -1.62 -11.78 -16.78
C GLN A 170 -2.51 -11.26 -17.91
N GLN A 171 -3.53 -10.48 -17.58
CA GLN A 171 -4.44 -9.92 -18.60
C GLN A 171 -3.76 -8.88 -19.48
N THR A 172 -2.81 -8.15 -18.94
CA THR A 172 -2.02 -7.17 -19.71
C THR A 172 -1.22 -7.87 -20.81
N CYS A 173 -0.53 -8.98 -20.49
CA CYS A 173 0.21 -9.73 -21.50
C CYS A 173 -0.71 -10.28 -22.58
N LEU A 174 -1.88 -10.82 -22.23
CA LEU A 174 -2.85 -11.30 -23.20
C LEU A 174 -3.36 -10.17 -24.12
N LEU A 175 -3.61 -8.99 -23.55
CA LEU A 175 -4.06 -7.83 -24.34
C LEU A 175 -3.00 -7.40 -25.35
N TYR A 176 -1.73 -7.36 -24.96
CA TYR A 176 -0.64 -6.95 -25.85
C TYR A 176 -0.21 -8.00 -26.88
N THR A 177 -0.49 -9.29 -26.63
CA THR A 177 -0.14 -10.40 -27.51
C THR A 177 -1.29 -10.90 -28.36
N SER A 178 -2.50 -10.37 -28.18
CA SER A 178 -3.65 -10.71 -29.03
C SER A 178 -3.46 -10.11 -30.43
N PRO A 179 -3.58 -10.91 -31.50
CA PRO A 179 -3.56 -10.37 -32.85
C PRO A 179 -4.76 -9.43 -33.05
N SER A 180 -4.50 -8.27 -33.62
CA SER A 180 -5.51 -7.29 -34.04
C SER A 180 -6.26 -7.77 -35.28
#